data_31f2a524c187b62e70488a7812bff2fb
#
_entry.id   31f2a524c187b62e70488a7812bff2fb
#
_cell.length_a   1.000
_cell.length_b   1.000
_cell.length_c   1.000
_cell.angle_alpha   90.00
_cell.angle_beta   90.00
_cell.angle_gamma   90.00
#
_symmetry.space_group_name_H-M   'P 1'
#
loop_
_entity.id
_entity.type
_entity.pdbx_description
1 polymer ?
#
loop_
_entity_poly.entity_id
_entity_poly.type
_entity_poly.pdbx_seq_one_letter_code
_entity_poly.pdbx_strand_id
1 'polypeptide(L)'
;DNGYGKMVSRRQGNHNPRVSALPEEGDKGRHGTYYHVSFYDLQAANHITMLPNSMEFVEKELTDAMRHGITDLWLVNASNIKPHVYPLSFIANLWKQDALSAEEHRKRYVTEYYGAENDTAQLSIMEDCIRDYPRAMLPFGEKEDEHAGEQFYNYVVRDFIYSWMKNGAAEPVEELFWCIHKDTFAAQMEWFTGKCLQTGKQLE
;
A
#
# COMPACT_ATOMS: atom_id res chain seq x y z
N ASP A 1 -6.54 -8.47 -4.60
CA ASP A 1 -5.64 -7.55 -5.25
C ASP A 1 -5.41 -6.33 -4.38
N ASN A 2 -4.21 -6.07 -3.92
CA ASN A 2 -3.91 -4.91 -3.09
C ASN A 2 -3.77 -3.65 -3.94
N GLY A 3 -3.50 -2.50 -3.32
CA GLY A 3 -3.38 -1.21 -4.01
C GLY A 3 -2.40 -1.20 -5.18
N TYR A 4 -1.36 -2.04 -5.17
CA TYR A 4 -0.40 -2.14 -6.27
C TYR A 4 -1.00 -2.74 -7.55
N GLY A 5 -1.82 -3.77 -7.44
CA GLY A 5 -2.49 -4.34 -8.60
C GLY A 5 -3.43 -3.34 -9.28
N LYS A 6 -4.06 -2.46 -8.50
CA LYS A 6 -4.87 -1.36 -9.05
C LYS A 6 -4.06 -0.39 -9.89
N MET A 7 -2.87 -0.02 -9.42
CA MET A 7 -1.99 0.91 -10.13
C MET A 7 -1.53 0.35 -11.47
N VAL A 8 -1.11 -0.90 -11.51
CA VAL A 8 -0.63 -1.55 -12.74
C VAL A 8 -1.73 -1.63 -13.80
N SER A 9 -2.94 -2.01 -13.44
CA SER A 9 -4.03 -2.13 -14.40
C SER A 9 -4.47 -0.80 -15.01
N ARG A 10 -4.39 0.30 -14.28
CA ARG A 10 -4.72 1.63 -14.80
C ARG A 10 -3.63 2.22 -15.67
N ARG A 11 -2.38 1.98 -15.34
CA ARG A 11 -1.22 2.41 -16.12
C ARG A 11 -1.23 1.91 -17.55
N GLN A 12 -1.90 0.82 -17.84
CA GLN A 12 -2.05 0.27 -19.18
C GLN A 12 -3.16 0.92 -20.01
N GLY A 13 -3.66 2.07 -19.59
CA GLY A 13 -4.71 2.81 -20.29
C GLY A 13 -6.10 2.18 -20.14
N ASN A 14 -6.27 1.25 -19.23
CA ASN A 14 -7.56 0.64 -18.98
C ASN A 14 -8.35 1.49 -17.98
N HIS A 15 -9.09 2.47 -18.48
CA HIS A 15 -9.97 3.36 -17.72
C HIS A 15 -11.28 2.69 -17.26
N ASN A 16 -11.44 1.39 -17.47
CA ASN A 16 -12.62 0.69 -17.01
C ASN A 16 -12.70 0.70 -15.47
N PRO A 17 -13.91 0.83 -14.92
CA PRO A 17 -14.12 0.63 -13.51
C PRO A 17 -13.51 -0.71 -13.10
N ARG A 18 -12.88 -0.71 -11.95
CA ARG A 18 -12.29 -1.93 -11.41
C ARG A 18 -13.35 -3.01 -11.29
N VAL A 19 -13.19 -4.06 -12.07
CA VAL A 19 -13.99 -5.26 -11.89
C VAL A 19 -13.47 -5.95 -10.63
N SER A 20 -14.36 -6.24 -9.71
CA SER A 20 -14.02 -7.05 -8.53
C SER A 20 -13.46 -8.39 -8.98
N ALA A 21 -12.31 -8.76 -8.46
CA ALA A 21 -11.74 -10.09 -8.65
C ALA A 21 -12.32 -11.12 -7.65
N LEU A 22 -13.31 -10.72 -6.88
CA LEU A 22 -13.96 -11.59 -5.91
C LEU A 22 -14.89 -12.57 -6.62
N PRO A 23 -15.02 -13.81 -6.13
CA PRO A 23 -15.99 -14.78 -6.64
C PRO A 23 -17.42 -14.24 -6.58
N GLU A 24 -18.27 -14.66 -7.49
CA GLU A 24 -19.69 -14.35 -7.45
C GLU A 24 -20.36 -14.99 -6.25
N GLU A 25 -21.41 -14.35 -5.75
CA GLU A 25 -22.19 -14.89 -4.64
C GLU A 25 -22.76 -16.28 -5.01
N GLY A 26 -22.47 -17.27 -4.16
CA GLY A 26 -22.91 -18.65 -4.36
C GLY A 26 -21.98 -19.51 -5.22
N ASP A 27 -20.85 -18.98 -5.67
CA ASP A 27 -19.80 -19.80 -6.29
C ASP A 27 -19.31 -20.87 -5.31
N LYS A 28 -19.29 -22.13 -5.76
CA LYS A 28 -18.87 -23.29 -4.95
C LYS A 28 -17.46 -23.77 -5.30
N GLY A 29 -16.74 -23.02 -6.12
CA GLY A 29 -15.35 -23.31 -6.47
C GLY A 29 -14.42 -23.19 -5.26
N ARG A 30 -13.21 -23.70 -5.43
CA ARG A 30 -12.13 -23.48 -4.45
C ARG A 30 -11.40 -22.21 -4.86
N HIS A 31 -11.30 -21.26 -3.92
CA HIS A 31 -10.73 -19.95 -4.20
C HIS A 31 -9.57 -19.64 -3.29
N GLY A 32 -8.52 -19.08 -3.89
CA GLY A 32 -7.39 -18.53 -3.18
C GLY A 32 -7.10 -17.10 -3.63
N THR A 33 -6.29 -16.39 -2.88
CA THR A 33 -5.81 -15.05 -3.24
C THR A 33 -4.29 -14.99 -3.30
N TYR A 34 -3.80 -14.13 -4.19
CA TYR A 34 -2.42 -13.68 -4.23
C TYR A 34 -2.37 -12.25 -3.74
N TYR A 35 -1.73 -12.05 -2.59
CA TYR A 35 -1.66 -10.77 -1.90
C TYR A 35 -0.22 -10.28 -1.76
N HIS A 36 -0.01 -8.97 -1.83
CA HIS A 36 1.31 -8.37 -1.70
C HIS A 36 1.40 -7.51 -0.45
N VAL A 37 2.38 -7.79 0.42
CA VAL A 37 2.81 -6.89 1.50
C VAL A 37 4.06 -6.12 1.13
N SER A 38 4.71 -6.52 0.04
CA SER A 38 5.78 -5.79 -0.63
C SER A 38 5.73 -6.11 -2.11
N PHE A 39 5.88 -5.10 -2.94
CA PHE A 39 5.95 -5.26 -4.37
C PHE A 39 7.35 -4.89 -4.85
N TYR A 40 7.99 -5.86 -5.50
CA TYR A 40 9.30 -5.67 -6.10
C TYR A 40 9.14 -5.24 -7.55
N ASP A 41 9.51 -4.00 -7.86
CA ASP A 41 9.66 -3.53 -9.23
C ASP A 41 11.14 -3.44 -9.59
N LEU A 42 11.57 -4.28 -10.50
CA LEU A 42 12.94 -4.30 -11.03
C LEU A 42 13.40 -2.95 -11.59
N GLN A 43 12.46 -2.10 -12.00
CA GLN A 43 12.75 -0.80 -12.58
C GLN A 43 12.88 0.33 -11.54
N ALA A 44 12.23 0.20 -10.40
CA ALA A 44 12.28 1.18 -9.32
C ALA A 44 13.25 0.83 -8.19
N ALA A 45 13.67 -0.42 -8.13
CA ALA A 45 14.82 -0.97 -7.42
C ALA A 45 15.01 -0.64 -5.94
N ASN A 46 13.99 -0.36 -5.17
CA ASN A 46 14.14 -0.41 -3.72
C ASN A 46 13.51 -1.70 -3.17
N HIS A 47 14.37 -2.56 -2.65
CA HIS A 47 13.97 -3.86 -2.09
C HIS A 47 13.50 -3.79 -0.62
N ILE A 48 13.48 -2.60 -0.04
CA ILE A 48 13.18 -2.37 1.39
C ILE A 48 11.90 -1.56 1.55
N THR A 49 11.11 -1.44 0.49
CA THR A 49 9.86 -0.69 0.52
C THR A 49 8.87 -1.34 1.48
N MET A 50 8.47 -0.61 2.49
CA MET A 50 7.41 -1.02 3.40
C MET A 50 6.04 -0.87 2.73
N LEU A 51 5.08 -1.67 3.18
CA LEU A 51 3.70 -1.55 2.72
C LEU A 51 3.17 -0.14 3.05
N PRO A 52 2.67 0.62 2.06
CA PRO A 52 2.19 1.98 2.28
C PRO A 52 0.80 2.03 2.94
N ASN A 53 0.08 0.91 2.94
CA ASN A 53 -1.25 0.81 3.48
C ASN A 53 -1.23 0.35 4.95
N SER A 54 -2.21 0.82 5.71
CA SER A 54 -2.37 0.44 7.13
C SER A 54 -2.81 -1.01 7.31
N MET A 55 -2.67 -1.54 8.52
CA MET A 55 -3.20 -2.88 8.82
C MET A 55 -4.73 -2.90 8.83
N GLU A 56 -5.37 -1.79 9.13
CA GLU A 56 -6.82 -1.62 8.99
C GLU A 56 -7.28 -1.79 7.53
N PHE A 57 -6.49 -1.27 6.58
CA PHE A 57 -6.72 -1.51 5.15
C PHE A 57 -6.53 -2.99 4.78
N VAL A 58 -5.47 -3.62 5.26
CA VAL A 58 -5.19 -5.06 5.03
C VAL A 58 -6.31 -5.92 5.61
N GLU A 59 -6.77 -5.61 6.83
CA GLU A 59 -7.89 -6.28 7.49
C GLU A 59 -9.17 -6.19 6.64
N LYS A 60 -9.50 -5.00 6.19
CA LYS A 60 -10.68 -4.76 5.34
C LYS A 60 -10.62 -5.59 4.06
N GLU A 61 -9.51 -5.55 3.32
CA GLU A 61 -9.36 -6.24 2.04
C GLU A 61 -9.40 -7.78 2.19
N LEU A 62 -8.68 -8.31 3.16
CA LEU A 62 -8.61 -9.77 3.35
C LEU A 62 -9.85 -10.34 4.02
N THR A 63 -10.49 -9.59 4.92
CA THR A 63 -11.78 -10.01 5.51
C THR A 63 -12.88 -10.02 4.46
N ASP A 64 -12.87 -9.05 3.54
CA ASP A 64 -13.82 -9.04 2.42
C ASP A 64 -13.60 -10.24 1.49
N ALA A 65 -12.34 -10.55 1.17
CA ALA A 65 -12.00 -11.76 0.42
C ALA A 65 -12.51 -13.05 1.11
N MET A 66 -12.31 -13.16 2.43
CA MET A 66 -12.83 -14.32 3.19
C MET A 66 -14.35 -14.42 3.16
N ARG A 67 -15.06 -13.30 3.28
CA ARG A 67 -16.54 -13.25 3.21
C ARG A 67 -17.06 -13.75 1.86
N HIS A 68 -16.26 -13.60 0.80
CA HIS A 68 -16.57 -14.10 -0.55
C HIS A 68 -16.03 -15.51 -0.81
N GLY A 69 -15.66 -16.25 0.23
CA GLY A 69 -15.25 -17.66 0.13
C GLY A 69 -13.80 -17.89 -0.29
N ILE A 70 -12.94 -16.86 -0.28
CA ILE A 70 -11.50 -17.01 -0.58
C ILE A 70 -10.77 -17.49 0.68
N THR A 71 -10.91 -18.79 0.99
CA THR A 71 -10.42 -19.40 2.23
C THR A 71 -9.50 -20.60 2.02
N ASP A 72 -9.32 -21.08 0.79
CA ASP A 72 -8.53 -22.29 0.56
C ASP A 72 -7.01 -22.05 0.55
N LEU A 73 -6.59 -20.91 0.01
CA LEU A 73 -5.17 -20.58 -0.11
C LEU A 73 -4.96 -19.07 -0.11
N TRP A 74 -4.04 -18.59 0.73
CA TRP A 74 -3.48 -17.25 0.62
C TRP A 74 -2.00 -17.34 0.28
N LEU A 75 -1.62 -16.84 -0.89
CA LEU A 75 -0.23 -16.68 -1.29
C LEU A 75 0.18 -15.24 -1.09
N VAL A 76 1.08 -14.99 -0.11
CA VAL A 76 1.52 -13.65 0.25
C VAL A 76 2.93 -13.40 -0.26
N ASN A 77 3.07 -12.43 -1.16
CA ASN A 77 4.37 -11.97 -1.63
C ASN A 77 4.93 -10.92 -0.68
N ALA A 78 6.09 -11.20 -0.11
CA ALA A 78 6.74 -10.35 0.88
C ALA A 78 8.11 -9.81 0.43
N SER A 79 8.60 -10.18 -0.76
CA SER A 79 9.98 -9.86 -1.19
C SER A 79 11.02 -10.18 -0.12
N ASN A 80 11.54 -9.19 0.56
CA ASN A 80 12.40 -9.36 1.73
C ASN A 80 11.55 -9.49 3.00
N ILE A 81 11.68 -10.60 3.71
CA ILE A 81 10.82 -10.90 4.86
C ILE A 81 11.05 -9.95 6.04
N LYS A 82 12.31 -9.62 6.35
CA LYS A 82 12.64 -8.83 7.55
C LYS A 82 11.86 -7.52 7.71
N PRO A 83 11.78 -6.64 6.71
CA PRO A 83 11.00 -5.40 6.87
C PRO A 83 9.49 -5.62 6.91
N HIS A 84 9.00 -6.83 6.59
CA HIS A 84 7.59 -7.13 6.45
C HIS A 84 7.05 -8.10 7.51
N VAL A 85 7.81 -8.39 8.57
CA VAL A 85 7.38 -9.30 9.65
C VAL A 85 6.09 -8.81 10.30
N TYR A 86 5.95 -7.51 10.53
CA TYR A 86 4.74 -6.93 11.12
C TYR A 86 3.47 -7.23 10.29
N PRO A 87 3.36 -6.84 9.01
CA PRO A 87 2.19 -7.17 8.21
C PRO A 87 2.00 -8.67 7.99
N LEU A 88 3.08 -9.45 7.86
CA LEU A 88 2.99 -10.90 7.70
C LEU A 88 2.40 -11.58 8.94
N SER A 89 2.81 -11.15 10.14
CA SER A 89 2.25 -11.68 11.40
C SER A 89 0.77 -11.33 11.57
N PHE A 90 0.36 -10.14 11.12
CA PHE A 90 -1.04 -9.74 11.11
C PHE A 90 -1.88 -10.61 10.16
N ILE A 91 -1.41 -10.80 8.92
CA ILE A 91 -2.08 -11.66 7.93
C ILE A 91 -2.18 -13.10 8.43
N ALA A 92 -1.15 -13.61 9.12
CA ALA A 92 -1.20 -14.93 9.72
C ALA A 92 -2.26 -15.05 10.83
N ASN A 93 -2.50 -13.98 11.60
CA ASN A 93 -3.59 -13.95 12.58
C ASN A 93 -4.96 -13.91 11.89
N LEU A 94 -5.14 -13.11 10.85
CA LEU A 94 -6.37 -13.11 10.05
C LEU A 94 -6.66 -14.49 9.46
N TRP A 95 -5.64 -15.14 8.91
CA TRP A 95 -5.77 -16.49 8.36
C TRP A 95 -6.24 -17.51 9.40
N LYS A 96 -5.72 -17.43 10.63
CA LYS A 96 -6.14 -18.27 11.75
C LYS A 96 -7.49 -17.91 12.34
N GLN A 97 -8.08 -16.83 11.85
CA GLN A 97 -9.33 -16.26 12.36
C GLN A 97 -9.23 -15.87 13.86
N ASP A 98 -8.04 -15.47 14.30
CA ASP A 98 -7.86 -14.83 15.58
C ASP A 98 -8.62 -13.48 15.58
N ALA A 99 -9.49 -13.29 16.56
CA ALA A 99 -10.32 -12.07 16.67
C ALA A 99 -9.49 -10.88 17.20
N LEU A 100 -8.32 -10.65 16.61
CA LEU A 100 -7.41 -9.57 16.99
C LEU A 100 -7.52 -8.43 15.98
N SER A 101 -7.93 -7.26 16.43
CA SER A 101 -7.96 -6.06 15.60
C SER A 101 -6.55 -5.60 15.20
N ALA A 102 -6.44 -4.78 14.15
CA ALA A 102 -5.18 -4.19 13.72
C ALA A 102 -4.48 -3.42 14.86
N GLU A 103 -5.25 -2.70 15.70
CA GLU A 103 -4.71 -1.97 16.86
C GLU A 103 -4.17 -2.91 17.94
N GLU A 104 -4.92 -3.95 18.30
CA GLU A 104 -4.47 -4.92 19.30
C GLU A 104 -3.24 -5.70 18.81
N HIS A 105 -3.21 -6.05 17.52
CA HIS A 105 -2.04 -6.68 16.91
C HIS A 105 -0.81 -5.77 17.00
N ARG A 106 -0.93 -4.47 16.70
CA ARG A 106 0.18 -3.52 16.79
C ARG A 106 0.77 -3.46 18.19
N LYS A 107 -0.08 -3.33 19.21
CA LYS A 107 0.33 -3.31 20.61
C LYS A 107 1.04 -4.60 21.01
N ARG A 108 0.46 -5.75 20.64
CA ARG A 108 1.05 -7.06 20.90
C ARG A 108 2.40 -7.22 20.21
N TYR A 109 2.47 -6.88 18.93
CA TYR A 109 3.70 -6.98 18.15
C TYR A 109 4.83 -6.16 18.77
N VAL A 110 4.58 -4.90 19.10
CA VAL A 110 5.58 -4.04 19.73
C VAL A 110 6.05 -4.60 21.08
N THR A 111 5.12 -5.07 21.89
CA THR A 111 5.45 -5.64 23.19
C THR A 111 6.27 -6.94 23.07
N GLU A 112 5.90 -7.84 22.17
CA GLU A 112 6.58 -9.12 21.98
C GLU A 112 7.97 -8.98 21.37
N TYR A 113 8.15 -8.06 20.41
CA TYR A 113 9.43 -7.90 19.71
C TYR A 113 10.39 -6.95 20.38
N TYR A 114 9.90 -5.94 21.08
CA TYR A 114 10.73 -4.86 21.64
C TYR A 114 10.62 -4.71 23.15
N GLY A 115 9.67 -5.38 23.81
CA GLY A 115 9.39 -5.18 25.24
C GLY A 115 10.50 -5.60 26.18
N ALA A 116 11.37 -6.53 25.77
CA ALA A 116 12.48 -7.00 26.61
C ALA A 116 13.60 -5.93 26.84
N GLU A 117 13.74 -5.00 25.90
CA GLU A 117 14.84 -4.02 25.88
C GLU A 117 14.38 -2.57 26.06
N ASN A 118 13.06 -2.33 26.11
CA ASN A 118 12.49 -0.99 26.11
C ASN A 118 11.47 -0.79 27.23
N ASP A 119 11.37 0.43 27.72
CA ASP A 119 10.35 0.83 28.68
C ASP A 119 9.00 1.18 27.98
N THR A 120 7.97 1.41 28.79
CA THR A 120 6.61 1.71 28.28
C THR A 120 6.58 2.95 27.39
N ALA A 121 7.38 3.97 27.66
CA ALA A 121 7.40 5.18 26.87
C ALA A 121 8.01 4.93 25.48
N GLN A 122 9.09 4.16 25.43
CA GLN A 122 9.72 3.73 24.16
C GLN A 122 8.79 2.86 23.33
N LEU A 123 8.09 1.91 23.96
CA LEU A 123 7.12 1.06 23.28
C LEU A 123 5.96 1.89 22.70
N SER A 124 5.47 2.88 23.42
CA SER A 124 4.44 3.80 22.92
C SER A 124 4.90 4.57 21.68
N ILE A 125 6.14 5.07 21.67
CA ILE A 125 6.72 5.72 20.49
C ILE A 125 6.80 4.77 19.29
N MET A 126 7.19 3.52 19.51
CA MET A 126 7.25 2.52 18.44
C MET A 126 5.85 2.20 17.86
N GLU A 127 4.83 2.09 18.73
CA GLU A 127 3.44 1.93 18.29
C GLU A 127 2.98 3.11 17.43
N ASP A 128 3.31 4.34 17.85
CA ASP A 128 2.99 5.56 17.12
C ASP A 128 3.69 5.59 15.75
N CYS A 129 4.97 5.24 15.68
CA CYS A 129 5.70 5.17 14.42
C CYS A 129 5.07 4.17 13.43
N ILE A 130 4.71 2.98 13.89
CA ILE A 130 4.08 1.96 13.05
C ILE A 130 2.69 2.42 12.58
N ARG A 131 1.91 3.09 13.44
CA ARG A 131 0.60 3.62 13.11
C ARG A 131 0.68 4.76 12.10
N ASP A 132 1.62 5.68 12.30
CA ASP A 132 1.66 6.94 11.57
C ASP A 132 2.42 6.84 10.24
N TYR A 133 3.28 5.84 10.07
CA TYR A 133 3.98 5.60 8.81
C TYR A 133 3.01 5.51 7.60
N PRO A 134 1.97 4.65 7.60
CA PRO A 134 1.02 4.62 6.48
C PRO A 134 0.24 5.93 6.30
N ARG A 135 -0.04 6.64 7.39
CA ARG A 135 -0.75 7.93 7.34
C ARG A 135 0.06 9.05 6.69
N ALA A 136 1.39 8.94 6.76
CA ALA A 136 2.30 9.87 6.09
C ALA A 136 2.44 9.59 4.59
N MET A 137 2.04 8.40 4.13
CA MET A 137 2.18 8.03 2.73
C MET A 137 1.25 8.86 1.82
N LEU A 138 1.64 8.98 0.56
CA LEU A 138 0.89 9.74 -0.44
C LEU A 138 -0.49 9.10 -0.67
N PRO A 139 -1.61 9.86 -0.53
CA PRO A 139 -2.92 9.35 -0.92
C PRO A 139 -2.93 9.03 -2.41
N PHE A 140 -3.33 7.83 -2.76
CA PHE A 140 -3.40 7.39 -4.14
C PHE A 140 -4.47 6.33 -4.31
N GLY A 141 -5.59 6.68 -4.92
CA GLY A 141 -6.69 5.76 -5.14
C GLY A 141 -8.04 6.47 -5.12
N GLU A 142 -9.10 5.66 -5.12
CA GLU A 142 -10.48 6.15 -5.07
C GLU A 142 -10.96 6.38 -3.64
N LYS A 143 -10.28 5.80 -2.67
CA LYS A 143 -10.65 5.84 -1.25
C LYS A 143 -9.54 6.47 -0.43
N GLU A 144 -9.92 7.08 0.68
CA GLU A 144 -9.01 7.79 1.58
C GLU A 144 -7.94 6.91 2.24
N ASP A 145 -8.22 5.61 2.36
CA ASP A 145 -7.31 4.62 2.94
C ASP A 145 -6.37 3.97 1.91
N GLU A 146 -6.42 4.38 0.66
CA GLU A 146 -5.52 3.93 -0.40
C GLU A 146 -4.29 4.84 -0.49
N HIS A 147 -3.08 4.24 -0.34
CA HIS A 147 -1.83 4.98 -0.36
C HIS A 147 -0.85 4.42 -1.36
N ALA A 148 0.02 5.28 -1.89
CA ALA A 148 1.10 4.92 -2.79
C ALA A 148 2.41 4.72 -2.04
N GLY A 149 3.14 3.67 -2.44
CA GLY A 149 4.48 3.41 -1.98
C GLY A 149 5.55 4.14 -2.79
N GLU A 150 6.80 3.85 -2.46
CA GLU A 150 7.98 4.47 -3.05
C GLU A 150 8.04 4.38 -4.58
N GLN A 151 7.58 3.28 -5.16
CA GLN A 151 7.54 3.11 -6.61
C GLN A 151 6.77 4.23 -7.32
N PHE A 152 5.68 4.70 -6.72
CA PHE A 152 4.87 5.76 -7.28
C PHE A 152 5.66 7.08 -7.39
N TYR A 153 6.41 7.43 -6.34
CA TYR A 153 7.23 8.64 -6.34
C TYR A 153 8.28 8.59 -7.45
N ASN A 154 8.99 7.49 -7.55
CA ASN A 154 10.00 7.28 -8.59
C ASN A 154 9.40 7.30 -9.99
N TYR A 155 8.24 6.68 -10.16
CA TYR A 155 7.57 6.59 -11.44
C TYR A 155 7.14 7.96 -11.95
N VAL A 156 6.47 8.74 -11.14
CA VAL A 156 5.99 10.09 -11.51
C VAL A 156 7.15 10.99 -11.92
N VAL A 157 8.22 11.02 -11.13
CA VAL A 157 9.41 11.84 -11.44
C VAL A 157 10.08 11.39 -12.75
N ARG A 158 10.20 10.09 -12.96
CA ARG A 158 10.78 9.55 -14.20
C ARG A 158 9.95 9.90 -15.43
N ASP A 159 8.63 9.83 -15.32
CA ASP A 159 7.75 10.18 -16.45
C ASP A 159 7.81 11.67 -16.77
N PHE A 160 7.89 12.55 -15.79
CA PHE A 160 8.14 13.96 -16.02
C PHE A 160 9.46 14.23 -16.73
N ILE A 161 10.55 13.58 -16.28
CA ILE A 161 11.87 13.72 -16.91
C ILE A 161 11.85 13.16 -18.34
N TYR A 162 11.25 11.98 -18.51
CA TYR A 162 11.20 11.30 -19.82
C TYR A 162 10.42 12.11 -20.84
N SER A 163 9.26 12.64 -20.49
CA SER A 163 8.48 13.48 -21.39
C SER A 163 9.24 14.75 -21.78
N TRP A 164 9.93 15.38 -20.82
CA TRP A 164 10.77 16.55 -21.10
C TRP A 164 11.92 16.21 -22.04
N MET A 165 12.62 15.11 -21.83
CA MET A 165 13.73 14.69 -22.71
C MET A 165 13.26 14.37 -24.13
N LYS A 166 12.08 13.77 -24.26
CA LYS A 166 11.55 13.34 -25.55
C LYS A 166 10.94 14.48 -26.35
N ASN A 167 10.19 15.36 -25.70
CA ASN A 167 9.33 16.36 -26.34
C ASN A 167 9.83 17.80 -26.15
N GLY A 168 10.91 18.00 -25.37
CA GLY A 168 11.40 19.34 -25.00
C GLY A 168 10.54 20.06 -23.97
N ALA A 169 9.47 19.41 -23.48
CA ALA A 169 8.59 19.91 -22.43
C ALA A 169 8.12 18.76 -21.56
N ALA A 170 7.95 19.00 -20.26
CA ALA A 170 7.33 18.02 -19.37
C ALA A 170 5.81 17.99 -19.57
N GLU A 171 5.26 16.80 -19.63
CA GLU A 171 3.84 16.53 -19.84
C GLU A 171 3.18 15.98 -18.58
N PRO A 172 1.84 16.11 -18.46
CA PRO A 172 1.09 15.49 -17.37
C PRO A 172 1.28 13.97 -17.34
N VAL A 173 1.32 13.41 -16.14
CA VAL A 173 1.36 11.96 -15.90
C VAL A 173 -0.06 11.44 -15.69
N GLU A 174 -0.42 10.38 -16.39
CA GLU A 174 -1.78 9.83 -16.40
C GLU A 174 -2.23 9.38 -14.99
N GLU A 175 -1.33 8.78 -14.22
CA GLU A 175 -1.64 8.34 -12.86
C GLU A 175 -2.05 9.50 -11.95
N LEU A 176 -1.41 10.65 -12.08
CA LEU A 176 -1.79 11.83 -11.31
C LEU A 176 -3.11 12.43 -11.79
N PHE A 177 -3.34 12.44 -13.10
CA PHE A 177 -4.65 12.83 -13.63
C PHE A 177 -5.77 11.99 -13.02
N TRP A 178 -5.59 10.67 -13.03
CA TRP A 178 -6.59 9.75 -12.52
C TRP A 178 -6.87 9.92 -11.02
N CYS A 179 -5.84 10.01 -10.17
CA CYS A 179 -6.05 10.00 -8.72
C CYS A 179 -6.41 11.37 -8.14
N ILE A 180 -6.07 12.45 -8.80
CA ILE A 180 -6.27 13.83 -8.30
C ILE A 180 -7.01 14.73 -9.26
N HIS A 181 -7.41 14.24 -10.43
CA HIS A 181 -8.15 14.97 -11.46
C HIS A 181 -7.48 16.28 -11.91
N LYS A 182 -6.15 16.30 -12.01
CA LYS A 182 -5.35 17.43 -12.52
C LYS A 182 -4.78 17.07 -13.88
N ASP A 183 -5.14 17.84 -14.88
CA ASP A 183 -4.89 17.59 -16.30
C ASP A 183 -3.69 18.37 -16.87
N THR A 184 -3.08 19.28 -16.08
CA THR A 184 -1.91 20.02 -16.50
C THR A 184 -0.66 19.66 -15.71
N PHE A 185 0.49 19.70 -16.36
CA PHE A 185 1.78 19.48 -15.72
C PHE A 185 2.00 20.41 -14.51
N ALA A 186 1.69 21.70 -14.64
CA ALA A 186 1.88 22.65 -13.56
C ALA A 186 1.04 22.31 -12.32
N ALA A 187 -0.24 21.95 -12.51
CA ALA A 187 -1.13 21.58 -11.42
C ALA A 187 -0.73 20.24 -10.78
N GLN A 188 -0.22 19.30 -11.57
CA GLN A 188 0.30 18.03 -11.05
C GLN A 188 1.59 18.24 -10.25
N MET A 189 2.51 19.07 -10.73
CA MET A 189 3.76 19.40 -10.03
C MET A 189 3.50 20.10 -8.70
N GLU A 190 2.61 21.08 -8.68
CA GLU A 190 2.24 21.77 -7.44
C GLU A 190 1.69 20.79 -6.39
N TRP A 191 0.77 19.95 -6.79
CA TRP A 191 0.19 18.94 -5.90
C TRP A 191 1.25 17.92 -5.42
N PHE A 192 2.01 17.35 -6.36
CA PHE A 192 2.98 16.29 -6.06
C PHE A 192 4.09 16.78 -5.13
N THR A 193 4.68 17.94 -5.44
CA THR A 193 5.73 18.53 -4.59
C THR A 193 5.20 18.92 -3.22
N GLY A 194 3.99 19.48 -3.16
CA GLY A 194 3.33 19.82 -1.90
C GLY A 194 3.10 18.60 -1.02
N LYS A 195 2.64 17.48 -1.61
CA LYS A 195 2.44 16.22 -0.89
C LYS A 195 3.75 15.58 -0.44
N CYS A 196 4.79 15.56 -1.29
CA CYS A 196 6.10 15.05 -0.90
C CYS A 196 6.69 15.81 0.29
N LEU A 197 6.57 17.15 0.29
CA LEU A 197 7.01 17.98 1.41
C LEU A 197 6.20 17.74 2.68
N GLN A 198 4.90 17.53 2.56
CA GLN A 198 4.03 17.20 3.69
C GLN A 198 4.41 15.84 4.29
N THR A 199 4.56 14.81 3.45
CA THR A 199 4.99 13.47 3.87
C THR A 199 6.36 13.52 4.57
N GLY A 200 7.35 14.23 4.00
CA GLY A 200 8.65 14.40 4.62
C GLY A 200 8.56 14.97 6.05
N LYS A 201 7.76 16.02 6.24
CA LYS A 201 7.55 16.62 7.57
C LYS A 201 6.82 15.72 8.57
N GLN A 202 5.98 14.81 8.10
CA GLN A 202 5.27 13.87 8.98
C GLN A 202 6.15 12.71 9.43
N LEU A 203 7.20 12.40 8.66
CA LEU A 203 8.14 11.33 8.96
C LEU A 203 9.35 11.79 9.79
N GLU A 204 9.60 13.11 9.91
CA GLU A 204 10.58 13.70 10.81
C GLU A 204 10.12 13.66 12.28
#